data_d939e04f3a71a85e5d96a5e1f026af05
#
_entry.id   d939e04f3a71a85e5d96a5e1f026af05
#
_cell.length_a   1.000
_cell.length_b   1.000
_cell.length_c   1.000
_cell.angle_alpha   90.00
_cell.angle_beta   90.00
_cell.angle_gamma   90.00
#
_symmetry.space_group_name_H-M   'P 1'
#
loop_
_entity.id
_entity.type
_entity.pdbx_description
1 polymer ?
#
loop_
_entity_poly.entity_id
_entity_poly.type
_entity_poly.pdbx_seq_one_letter_code
_entity_poly.pdbx_strand_id
1 'polypeptide(L)'
;SSFYPSNDFYHSIHEVDGYAWYHGGRNLYDKTPIALGDSMRVVFSNTTGDANGNLTVNVSAGVRNTGVEVYLNGRKLGTQYISFSTDYNSGGESSSTYSIQSNLKNDTIVIKTIAGGPVRLDYVSMAWKSPKPAPRLSGNLPVAQYVHNITNQDHHADALADMVIIIPTSQKLLRQAQRLKAFHESHDGLRVNLVPADELYHEFSSGTPDAGAYRRYLRMLSDKATTEADMPKYLLLFGDCVWDNRMLIPECQTLSPDDYLLCYESENSFSDLYCYVSDS
;
A
#
# COMPACT_ATOMS: atom_id res chain seq x y z
N SER A 1 -11.03 4.44 -1.31
CA SER A 1 -12.18 4.09 -2.16
C SER A 1 -12.10 2.61 -2.48
N SER A 2 -13.16 1.85 -2.19
CA SER A 2 -13.23 0.44 -2.51
C SER A 2 -13.35 0.26 -4.01
N PHE A 3 -12.30 -0.17 -4.66
CA PHE A 3 -12.30 -0.49 -6.08
C PHE A 3 -13.15 -1.73 -6.40
N TYR A 4 -13.46 -2.53 -5.42
CA TYR A 4 -14.23 -3.74 -5.58
C TYR A 4 -15.65 -3.48 -5.09
N PRO A 5 -16.62 -3.40 -5.99
CA PRO A 5 -17.99 -3.05 -5.61
C PRO A 5 -18.65 -4.10 -4.73
N SER A 6 -18.18 -5.34 -4.74
CA SER A 6 -18.75 -6.40 -3.91
C SER A 6 -17.89 -7.67 -3.94
N ASN A 7 -17.85 -8.39 -2.81
CA ASN A 7 -17.33 -9.76 -2.76
C ASN A 7 -18.28 -10.78 -3.38
N ASP A 8 -19.50 -10.37 -3.74
CA ASP A 8 -20.54 -11.25 -4.28
C ASP A 8 -20.42 -11.48 -5.80
N PHE A 9 -19.56 -10.71 -6.48
CA PHE A 9 -19.34 -10.81 -7.93
C PHE A 9 -17.98 -11.44 -8.25
N TYR A 10 -17.89 -12.04 -9.43
CA TYR A 10 -16.61 -12.47 -9.96
C TYR A 10 -15.77 -11.27 -10.40
N HIS A 11 -14.55 -11.22 -9.90
CA HIS A 11 -13.58 -10.22 -10.27
C HIS A 11 -12.29 -10.87 -10.77
N SER A 12 -11.70 -10.25 -11.79
CA SER A 12 -10.33 -10.50 -12.21
C SER A 12 -9.59 -9.19 -12.23
N ILE A 13 -8.38 -9.18 -11.73
CA ILE A 13 -7.52 -7.99 -11.71
C ILE A 13 -6.14 -8.34 -12.24
N HIS A 14 -5.56 -7.42 -12.99
CA HIS A 14 -4.15 -7.35 -13.30
C HIS A 14 -3.63 -6.03 -12.75
N GLU A 15 -2.73 -6.13 -11.81
CA GLU A 15 -2.07 -5.01 -11.15
C GLU A 15 -0.63 -5.44 -10.85
N VAL A 16 0.34 -4.63 -11.24
CA VAL A 16 1.77 -4.88 -11.03
C VAL A 16 2.40 -3.59 -10.53
N ASP A 17 2.80 -3.61 -9.27
CA ASP A 17 3.48 -2.52 -8.58
C ASP A 17 4.99 -2.64 -8.77
N GLY A 18 5.59 -1.85 -9.62
CA GLY A 18 7.03 -1.95 -9.90
C GLY A 18 7.66 -0.68 -10.44
N TYR A 19 6.92 0.42 -10.51
CA TYR A 19 7.38 1.71 -10.97
C TYR A 19 6.66 2.85 -10.26
N ALA A 20 7.41 3.87 -9.89
CA ALA A 20 6.88 5.16 -9.43
C ALA A 20 7.39 6.28 -10.32
N TRP A 21 6.59 7.34 -10.49
CA TRP A 21 7.03 8.53 -11.25
C TRP A 21 8.13 9.33 -10.53
N TYR A 22 8.18 9.23 -9.21
CA TYR A 22 9.18 9.88 -8.35
C TYR A 22 9.42 9.03 -7.09
N HIS A 23 10.44 9.35 -6.33
CA HIS A 23 10.71 8.66 -5.07
C HIS A 23 9.73 9.13 -4.00
N GLY A 24 8.58 8.47 -3.94
CA GLY A 24 7.47 8.79 -3.06
C GLY A 24 6.13 8.46 -3.69
N GLY A 25 5.05 8.67 -2.93
CA GLY A 25 3.69 8.42 -3.36
C GLY A 25 3.21 7.01 -3.06
N ARG A 26 1.90 6.83 -3.18
CA ARG A 26 1.23 5.55 -2.91
C ARG A 26 0.88 4.80 -4.17
N ASN A 27 0.87 5.50 -5.31
CA ASN A 27 0.44 4.95 -6.58
C ASN A 27 1.66 4.39 -7.29
N LEU A 28 1.70 3.08 -7.41
CA LEU A 28 2.70 2.33 -8.14
C LEU A 28 2.11 1.79 -9.43
N TYR A 29 2.93 1.60 -10.44
CA TYR A 29 2.51 1.25 -11.78
C TYR A 29 3.32 0.09 -12.33
N ASP A 30 2.82 -0.54 -13.42
CA ASP A 30 3.60 -1.56 -14.12
C ASP A 30 4.95 -1.00 -14.59
N LYS A 31 6.00 -1.74 -14.32
CA LYS A 31 7.37 -1.39 -14.73
C LYS A 31 7.55 -1.34 -16.25
N THR A 32 6.68 -2.01 -17.01
CA THR A 32 6.74 -2.08 -18.47
C THR A 32 6.04 -0.86 -19.08
N PRO A 33 6.77 0.07 -19.71
CA PRO A 33 6.13 1.20 -20.38
C PRO A 33 5.45 0.78 -21.66
N ILE A 34 4.35 1.43 -22.00
CA ILE A 34 3.67 1.31 -23.29
C ILE A 34 4.05 2.57 -24.12
N ALA A 35 5.04 2.45 -24.96
CA ALA A 35 5.51 3.56 -25.81
C ALA A 35 4.47 3.94 -26.87
N LEU A 36 4.63 5.10 -27.50
CA LEU A 36 3.77 5.53 -28.58
C LEU A 36 3.75 4.50 -29.72
N GLY A 37 2.58 4.04 -30.07
CA GLY A 37 2.33 2.99 -31.09
C GLY A 37 2.38 1.59 -30.54
N ASP A 38 2.94 1.35 -29.36
CA ASP A 38 2.99 0.04 -28.71
C ASP A 38 1.69 -0.26 -27.97
N SER A 39 1.57 -1.52 -27.53
CA SER A 39 0.43 -1.98 -26.78
C SER A 39 0.82 -3.00 -25.70
N MET A 40 0.07 -2.99 -24.61
CA MET A 40 0.10 -4.04 -23.58
C MET A 40 -1.12 -4.94 -23.71
N ARG A 41 -0.94 -6.23 -23.48
CA ARG A 41 -1.98 -7.23 -23.56
C ARG A 41 -2.19 -7.90 -22.21
N VAL A 42 -3.42 -7.87 -21.71
CA VAL A 42 -3.86 -8.57 -20.50
C VAL A 42 -4.92 -9.61 -20.90
N VAL A 43 -4.88 -10.79 -20.31
CA VAL A 43 -5.84 -11.87 -20.58
C VAL A 43 -6.49 -12.31 -19.28
N PHE A 44 -7.82 -12.31 -19.27
CA PHE A 44 -8.61 -12.85 -18.17
C PHE A 44 -9.39 -14.08 -18.61
N SER A 45 -9.46 -15.07 -17.72
CA SER A 45 -10.30 -16.23 -17.91
C SER A 45 -11.71 -15.94 -17.41
N ASN A 46 -12.71 -16.02 -18.27
CA ASN A 46 -14.12 -15.93 -17.87
C ASN A 46 -14.60 -17.31 -17.41
N THR A 47 -14.65 -17.50 -16.11
CA THR A 47 -15.11 -18.76 -15.48
C THR A 47 -16.56 -18.69 -15.01
N THR A 48 -17.23 -17.56 -15.19
CA THR A 48 -18.59 -17.36 -14.68
C THR A 48 -19.65 -17.86 -15.61
N GLY A 49 -19.36 -17.89 -16.92
CA GLY A 49 -20.36 -18.11 -17.96
C GLY A 49 -21.28 -16.89 -18.17
N ASP A 50 -21.08 -15.79 -17.47
CA ASP A 50 -21.82 -14.54 -17.67
C ASP A 50 -21.28 -13.79 -18.89
N ALA A 51 -22.20 -13.24 -19.68
CA ALA A 51 -21.85 -12.46 -20.86
C ALA A 51 -21.69 -10.96 -20.56
N ASN A 52 -22.15 -10.49 -19.41
CA ASN A 52 -22.21 -9.06 -19.09
C ASN A 52 -21.28 -8.72 -17.90
N GLY A 53 -20.56 -7.65 -18.03
CA GLY A 53 -19.65 -7.18 -17.00
C GLY A 53 -19.22 -5.73 -17.17
N ASN A 54 -18.30 -5.32 -16.32
CA ASN A 54 -17.63 -4.02 -16.38
C ASN A 54 -16.11 -4.25 -16.44
N LEU A 55 -15.46 -3.54 -17.36
CA LEU A 55 -14.02 -3.48 -17.49
C LEU A 55 -13.54 -2.09 -17.06
N THR A 56 -12.71 -2.02 -16.03
CA THR A 56 -12.06 -0.77 -15.61
C THR A 56 -10.60 -0.82 -15.99
N VAL A 57 -10.11 0.26 -16.59
CA VAL A 57 -8.70 0.42 -16.96
C VAL A 57 -8.22 1.72 -16.33
N ASN A 58 -7.17 1.65 -15.51
CA ASN A 58 -6.47 2.81 -14.96
C ASN A 58 -5.06 2.88 -15.53
N VAL A 59 -4.70 4.04 -16.04
CA VAL A 59 -3.42 4.31 -16.68
C VAL A 59 -2.86 5.66 -16.26
N SER A 60 -1.54 5.77 -16.28
CA SER A 60 -0.83 7.00 -15.93
C SER A 60 0.21 7.36 -16.98
N ALA A 61 0.50 8.67 -17.11
CA ALA A 61 1.54 9.19 -17.98
C ALA A 61 2.15 10.48 -17.44
N GLY A 62 3.45 10.64 -17.68
CA GLY A 62 4.21 11.85 -17.32
C GLY A 62 4.30 12.89 -18.43
N VAL A 63 3.59 12.72 -19.54
CA VAL A 63 3.63 13.62 -20.71
C VAL A 63 2.23 14.11 -21.05
N ARG A 64 2.11 15.42 -21.32
CA ARG A 64 0.83 16.04 -21.73
C ARG A 64 0.31 15.46 -23.05
N ASN A 65 -1.01 15.51 -23.21
CA ASN A 65 -1.71 15.04 -24.40
C ASN A 65 -1.47 13.57 -24.70
N THR A 66 -1.29 12.77 -23.66
CA THR A 66 -1.18 11.32 -23.79
C THR A 66 -2.57 10.71 -23.92
N GLY A 67 -2.72 9.79 -24.86
CA GLY A 67 -3.98 9.08 -25.10
C GLY A 67 -3.75 7.59 -25.34
N VAL A 68 -4.68 6.77 -24.86
CA VAL A 68 -4.71 5.34 -25.09
C VAL A 68 -6.03 4.89 -25.67
N GLU A 69 -6.00 3.88 -26.51
CA GLU A 69 -7.18 3.12 -26.94
C GLU A 69 -7.26 1.81 -26.19
N VAL A 70 -8.47 1.48 -25.74
CA VAL A 70 -8.75 0.23 -25.03
C VAL A 70 -9.60 -0.66 -25.93
N TYR A 71 -9.17 -1.91 -26.04
CA TYR A 71 -9.84 -2.95 -26.83
C TYR A 71 -10.18 -4.17 -25.99
N LEU A 72 -11.28 -4.80 -26.27
CA LEU A 72 -11.66 -6.11 -25.77
C LEU A 72 -11.88 -7.06 -26.95
N ASN A 73 -11.12 -8.17 -26.98
CA ASN A 73 -11.25 -9.19 -28.03
C ASN A 73 -11.19 -8.61 -29.45
N GLY A 74 -10.31 -7.62 -29.66
CA GLY A 74 -10.15 -6.94 -30.96
C GLY A 74 -11.15 -5.81 -31.22
N ARG A 75 -12.21 -5.66 -30.42
CA ARG A 75 -13.17 -4.56 -30.54
C ARG A 75 -12.74 -3.37 -29.70
N LYS A 76 -12.64 -2.20 -30.30
CA LYS A 76 -12.38 -0.94 -29.58
C LYS A 76 -13.56 -0.64 -28.64
N LEU A 77 -13.25 -0.39 -27.35
CA LEU A 77 -14.19 0.05 -26.33
C LEU A 77 -14.25 1.57 -26.24
N GLY A 78 -13.08 2.21 -26.27
CA GLY A 78 -13.00 3.67 -26.16
C GLY A 78 -11.59 4.19 -26.25
N THR A 79 -11.47 5.49 -26.05
CA THR A 79 -10.21 6.22 -25.96
C THR A 79 -10.20 6.95 -24.63
N GLN A 80 -9.09 6.88 -23.90
CA GLN A 80 -8.84 7.64 -22.68
C GLN A 80 -7.76 8.65 -22.94
N TYR A 81 -7.97 9.89 -22.47
CA TYR A 81 -6.95 10.93 -22.44
C TYR A 81 -6.53 11.17 -21.02
N ILE A 82 -5.23 11.22 -20.80
CA ILE A 82 -4.64 11.38 -19.48
C ILE A 82 -4.44 12.87 -19.25
N SER A 83 -5.15 13.40 -18.25
CA SER A 83 -4.97 14.77 -17.79
C SER A 83 -3.71 14.86 -16.95
N PHE A 84 -2.90 15.87 -17.22
CA PHE A 84 -1.65 16.09 -16.53
C PHE A 84 -1.64 17.46 -15.85
N SER A 85 -1.41 17.48 -14.56
CA SER A 85 -1.14 18.70 -13.81
C SER A 85 0.34 19.06 -13.92
N THR A 86 0.64 20.33 -14.19
CA THR A 86 2.01 20.77 -14.52
C THR A 86 2.93 20.92 -13.34
N ASP A 87 2.47 20.75 -12.14
CA ASP A 87 3.19 21.25 -10.97
C ASP A 87 4.05 20.18 -10.28
N TYR A 88 3.90 18.89 -10.66
CA TYR A 88 4.67 17.81 -10.04
C TYR A 88 5.01 16.71 -11.05
N ASN A 89 6.14 16.04 -10.82
CA ASN A 89 6.58 14.85 -11.57
C ASN A 89 5.75 13.58 -11.23
N SER A 90 4.54 13.75 -10.72
CA SER A 90 3.72 12.64 -10.22
C SER A 90 3.00 11.86 -11.33
N GLY A 91 3.09 12.32 -12.57
CA GLY A 91 2.26 11.80 -13.65
C GLY A 91 0.79 12.21 -13.51
N GLY A 92 0.06 12.14 -14.60
CA GLY A 92 -1.39 12.25 -14.61
C GLY A 92 -2.03 10.87 -14.66
N GLU A 93 -3.27 10.76 -14.21
CA GLU A 93 -4.02 9.50 -14.23
C GLU A 93 -5.30 9.63 -15.04
N SER A 94 -5.75 8.50 -15.58
CA SER A 94 -7.05 8.36 -16.21
C SER A 94 -7.63 7.00 -15.91
N SER A 95 -8.81 6.98 -15.31
CA SER A 95 -9.58 5.75 -15.06
C SER A 95 -10.87 5.77 -15.85
N SER A 96 -11.16 4.69 -16.56
CA SER A 96 -12.41 4.54 -17.30
C SER A 96 -12.99 3.16 -17.13
N THR A 97 -14.33 3.12 -16.97
CA THR A 97 -15.08 1.87 -16.86
C THR A 97 -15.98 1.70 -18.08
N TYR A 98 -15.86 0.55 -18.71
CA TYR A 98 -16.61 0.15 -19.92
C TYR A 98 -17.59 -0.96 -19.58
N SER A 99 -18.86 -0.81 -19.96
CA SER A 99 -19.80 -1.94 -19.96
C SER A 99 -19.42 -2.88 -21.10
N ILE A 100 -19.25 -4.14 -20.78
CA ILE A 100 -18.75 -5.15 -21.71
C ILE A 100 -19.69 -6.32 -21.85
N GLN A 101 -19.60 -6.98 -23.02
CA GLN A 101 -20.21 -8.27 -23.27
C GLN A 101 -19.18 -9.19 -23.91
N SER A 102 -19.07 -10.41 -23.36
CA SER A 102 -18.25 -11.47 -23.92
C SER A 102 -18.78 -12.85 -23.56
N ASN A 103 -18.78 -13.76 -24.54
CA ASN A 103 -19.11 -15.17 -24.35
C ASN A 103 -17.85 -16.05 -24.48
N LEU A 104 -16.67 -15.47 -24.47
CA LEU A 104 -15.41 -16.18 -24.63
C LEU A 104 -14.94 -16.76 -23.31
N LYS A 105 -14.21 -17.86 -23.36
CA LYS A 105 -13.55 -18.44 -22.18
C LYS A 105 -12.40 -17.56 -21.67
N ASN A 106 -11.75 -16.86 -22.59
CA ASN A 106 -10.65 -15.94 -22.28
C ASN A 106 -10.93 -14.62 -22.96
N ASP A 107 -10.88 -13.56 -22.21
CA ASP A 107 -11.03 -12.21 -22.68
C ASP A 107 -9.65 -11.55 -22.79
N THR A 108 -9.35 -11.02 -23.96
CA THR A 108 -8.10 -10.32 -24.24
C THR A 108 -8.34 -8.83 -24.26
N ILE A 109 -7.71 -8.14 -23.32
CA ILE A 109 -7.70 -6.68 -23.21
C ILE A 109 -6.41 -6.18 -23.86
N VAL A 110 -6.50 -5.18 -24.71
CA VAL A 110 -5.34 -4.50 -25.31
C VAL A 110 -5.45 -3.02 -25.04
N ILE A 111 -4.39 -2.46 -24.48
CA ILE A 111 -4.21 -1.03 -24.20
C ILE A 111 -3.11 -0.54 -25.12
N LYS A 112 -3.45 0.38 -26.04
CA LYS A 112 -2.53 0.90 -27.06
C LYS A 112 -2.32 2.39 -26.87
N THR A 113 -1.07 2.84 -26.79
CA THR A 113 -0.74 4.26 -26.76
C THR A 113 -0.83 4.86 -28.16
N ILE A 114 -1.68 5.88 -28.33
CA ILE A 114 -1.96 6.52 -29.62
C ILE A 114 -1.46 7.95 -29.72
N ALA A 115 -1.13 8.58 -28.59
CA ALA A 115 -0.58 9.92 -28.51
C ALA A 115 0.27 10.08 -27.26
N GLY A 116 1.29 10.94 -27.29
CA GLY A 116 2.19 11.17 -26.15
C GLY A 116 2.97 9.92 -25.73
N GLY A 117 2.94 9.61 -24.45
CA GLY A 117 3.58 8.42 -23.86
C GLY A 117 5.02 8.68 -23.39
N PRO A 118 5.67 7.67 -22.76
CA PRO A 118 5.10 6.36 -22.47
C PRO A 118 3.96 6.39 -21.45
N VAL A 119 3.06 5.41 -21.55
CA VAL A 119 1.99 5.16 -20.60
C VAL A 119 2.44 4.06 -19.64
N ARG A 120 2.00 4.15 -18.40
CA ARG A 120 2.12 3.12 -17.38
C ARG A 120 0.73 2.59 -17.04
N LEU A 121 0.59 1.27 -16.99
CA LEU A 121 -0.62 0.65 -16.48
C LEU A 121 -0.57 0.68 -14.96
N ASP A 122 -1.64 1.12 -14.33
CA ASP A 122 -1.89 0.91 -12.92
C ASP A 122 -2.59 -0.46 -12.78
N TYR A 123 -3.86 -0.53 -13.16
CA TYR A 123 -4.55 -1.82 -13.16
C TYR A 123 -5.55 -1.95 -14.30
N VAL A 124 -5.86 -3.21 -14.59
CA VAL A 124 -7.06 -3.62 -15.34
C VAL A 124 -7.91 -4.50 -14.44
N SER A 125 -9.16 -4.13 -14.25
CA SER A 125 -10.12 -4.89 -13.45
C SER A 125 -11.33 -5.26 -14.29
N MET A 126 -11.77 -6.52 -14.19
CA MET A 126 -12.97 -7.00 -14.83
C MET A 126 -13.91 -7.61 -13.80
N ALA A 127 -15.14 -7.11 -13.74
CA ALA A 127 -16.18 -7.58 -12.84
C ALA A 127 -17.39 -8.07 -13.64
N TRP A 128 -17.75 -9.34 -13.49
CA TRP A 128 -18.93 -9.93 -14.09
C TRP A 128 -20.15 -9.72 -13.20
N LYS A 129 -21.35 -9.60 -13.82
CA LYS A 129 -22.59 -9.32 -13.08
C LYS A 129 -23.12 -10.51 -12.29
N SER A 130 -22.71 -11.72 -12.62
CA SER A 130 -23.10 -12.91 -11.86
C SER A 130 -22.46 -12.93 -10.49
N PRO A 131 -23.23 -13.28 -9.45
CA PRO A 131 -22.67 -13.43 -8.11
C PRO A 131 -21.69 -14.60 -8.04
N LYS A 132 -20.69 -14.51 -7.18
CA LYS A 132 -19.83 -15.66 -6.86
C LYS A 132 -20.64 -16.79 -6.23
N PRO A 133 -20.41 -18.04 -6.63
CA PRO A 133 -20.95 -19.15 -5.87
C PRO A 133 -20.36 -19.15 -4.46
N ALA A 134 -21.16 -19.56 -3.50
CA ALA A 134 -20.67 -19.75 -2.13
C ALA A 134 -19.41 -20.66 -2.14
N PRO A 135 -18.38 -20.32 -1.37
CA PRO A 135 -17.17 -21.14 -1.32
C PRO A 135 -17.54 -22.55 -0.86
N ARG A 136 -17.19 -23.55 -1.65
CA ARG A 136 -17.31 -24.94 -1.23
C ARG A 136 -16.17 -25.25 -0.29
N LEU A 137 -16.49 -25.48 0.97
CA LEU A 137 -15.54 -26.08 1.89
C LEU A 137 -15.27 -27.51 1.41
N SER A 138 -14.18 -27.73 0.71
CA SER A 138 -13.67 -29.07 0.41
C SER A 138 -13.04 -29.63 1.67
N GLY A 139 -13.12 -30.95 1.91
CA GLY A 139 -12.62 -31.58 3.10
C GLY A 139 -11.10 -31.47 3.37
N ASN A 140 -10.36 -30.85 2.45
CA ASN A 140 -8.93 -30.58 2.56
C ASN A 140 -8.70 -29.08 2.87
N LEU A 141 -8.98 -28.69 4.08
CA LEU A 141 -8.53 -27.37 4.56
C LEU A 141 -6.99 -27.36 4.64
N PRO A 142 -6.34 -26.24 4.29
CA PRO A 142 -4.90 -26.13 4.45
C PRO A 142 -4.52 -26.35 5.91
N VAL A 143 -3.52 -27.19 6.14
CA VAL A 143 -2.99 -27.43 7.48
C VAL A 143 -2.11 -26.27 7.86
N ALA A 144 -2.31 -25.73 9.05
CA ALA A 144 -1.44 -24.68 9.59
C ALA A 144 0.00 -25.18 9.67
N GLN A 145 0.94 -24.39 9.14
CA GLN A 145 2.37 -24.67 9.25
C GLN A 145 2.96 -23.81 10.35
N TYR A 146 3.70 -24.45 11.24
CA TYR A 146 4.46 -23.73 12.26
C TYR A 146 5.58 -22.93 11.58
N VAL A 147 5.69 -21.66 11.90
CA VAL A 147 6.75 -20.77 11.40
C VAL A 147 7.76 -20.49 12.52
N HIS A 148 7.32 -19.85 13.60
CA HIS A 148 8.12 -19.56 14.79
C HIS A 148 7.21 -19.16 15.96
N ASN A 149 7.78 -19.13 17.15
CA ASN A 149 7.09 -18.54 18.30
C ASN A 149 7.26 -17.01 18.28
N ILE A 150 6.17 -16.31 18.54
CA ILE A 150 6.22 -14.87 18.83
C ILE A 150 6.58 -14.71 20.31
N THR A 151 7.42 -13.73 20.64
CA THR A 151 7.70 -13.36 22.02
C THR A 151 6.40 -13.00 22.73
N ASN A 152 6.18 -13.55 23.92
CA ASN A 152 5.01 -13.19 24.70
C ASN A 152 5.15 -11.74 25.18
N GLN A 153 4.20 -10.89 24.80
CA GLN A 153 4.21 -9.45 25.03
C GLN A 153 2.82 -8.99 25.46
N ASP A 154 2.74 -7.85 26.12
CA ASP A 154 1.49 -7.18 26.51
C ASP A 154 1.72 -5.67 26.62
N HIS A 155 1.84 -5.01 25.47
CA HIS A 155 2.03 -3.55 25.42
C HIS A 155 0.75 -2.78 25.82
N HIS A 156 -0.40 -3.44 25.85
CA HIS A 156 -1.58 -2.85 26.46
C HIS A 156 -1.44 -2.70 27.97
N ALA A 157 -0.55 -3.45 28.63
CA ALA A 157 -0.24 -3.31 30.05
C ALA A 157 0.93 -2.35 30.32
N ASP A 158 1.57 -1.79 29.32
CA ASP A 158 2.69 -0.88 29.50
C ASP A 158 2.36 0.28 30.46
N ALA A 159 3.34 0.62 31.28
CA ALA A 159 3.26 1.78 32.17
C ALA A 159 3.27 3.09 31.37
N LEU A 160 2.71 4.13 31.97
CA LEU A 160 2.75 5.48 31.42
C LEU A 160 4.20 5.95 31.24
N ALA A 161 4.46 6.60 30.11
CA ALA A 161 5.78 7.09 29.75
C ALA A 161 5.73 8.55 29.29
N ASP A 162 6.78 9.31 29.62
CA ASP A 162 6.98 10.65 29.10
C ASP A 162 7.57 10.61 27.68
N MET A 163 8.34 9.55 27.39
CA MET A 163 9.00 9.33 26.10
C MET A 163 8.79 7.91 25.61
N VAL A 164 8.49 7.77 24.33
CA VAL A 164 8.45 6.49 23.63
C VAL A 164 9.56 6.45 22.59
N ILE A 165 10.36 5.37 22.59
CA ILE A 165 11.37 5.09 21.57
C ILE A 165 10.90 3.85 20.81
N ILE A 166 10.69 3.98 19.49
CA ILE A 166 10.36 2.86 18.61
C ILE A 166 11.57 2.53 17.75
N ILE A 167 11.95 1.25 17.69
CA ILE A 167 13.08 0.76 16.89
C ILE A 167 12.58 -0.21 15.82
N PRO A 168 13.34 -0.39 14.70
CA PRO A 168 13.01 -1.37 13.68
C PRO A 168 12.92 -2.81 14.21
N THR A 169 12.09 -3.62 13.56
CA THR A 169 11.84 -5.04 13.85
C THR A 169 13.13 -5.87 13.99
N SER A 170 14.14 -5.60 13.18
CA SER A 170 15.44 -6.32 13.23
C SER A 170 16.19 -6.12 14.53
N GLN A 171 15.84 -5.12 15.34
CA GLN A 171 16.47 -4.77 16.62
C GLN A 171 17.99 -4.53 16.56
N LYS A 172 18.55 -4.27 15.38
CA LYS A 172 19.99 -3.96 15.22
C LYS A 172 20.41 -2.72 16.04
N LEU A 173 19.47 -1.82 16.30
CA LEU A 173 19.68 -0.59 17.08
C LEU A 173 19.36 -0.73 18.58
N LEU A 174 18.92 -1.90 19.06
CA LEU A 174 18.45 -2.11 20.42
C LEU A 174 19.46 -1.65 21.48
N ARG A 175 20.73 -2.02 21.32
CA ARG A 175 21.79 -1.63 22.28
C ARG A 175 21.95 -0.11 22.39
N GLN A 176 21.88 0.60 21.29
CA GLN A 176 21.99 2.05 21.25
C GLN A 176 20.75 2.72 21.81
N ALA A 177 19.58 2.18 21.48
CA ALA A 177 18.31 2.65 22.01
C ALA A 177 18.23 2.48 23.55
N GLN A 178 18.72 1.34 24.06
CA GLN A 178 18.81 1.10 25.52
C GLN A 178 19.75 2.09 26.22
N ARG A 179 20.87 2.44 25.58
CA ARG A 179 21.77 3.48 26.12
C ARG A 179 21.10 4.85 26.15
N LEU A 180 20.36 5.20 25.12
CA LEU A 180 19.63 6.45 25.04
C LEU A 180 18.49 6.49 26.07
N LYS A 181 17.74 5.41 26.20
CA LYS A 181 16.74 5.25 27.26
C LYS A 181 17.35 5.50 28.65
N ALA A 182 18.43 4.78 28.99
CA ALA A 182 19.09 4.92 30.28
C ALA A 182 19.62 6.34 30.52
N PHE A 183 20.08 7.03 29.48
CA PHE A 183 20.50 8.42 29.58
C PHE A 183 19.33 9.34 29.97
N HIS A 184 18.22 9.28 29.24
CA HIS A 184 17.06 10.11 29.52
C HIS A 184 16.40 9.79 30.87
N GLU A 185 16.41 8.52 31.27
CA GLU A 185 15.91 8.13 32.61
C GLU A 185 16.79 8.70 33.74
N SER A 186 18.13 8.66 33.58
CA SER A 186 19.04 9.09 34.63
C SER A 186 19.33 10.58 34.64
N HIS A 187 19.41 11.21 33.47
CA HIS A 187 19.78 12.62 33.32
C HIS A 187 18.57 13.54 33.33
N ASP A 188 17.51 13.18 32.63
CA ASP A 188 16.33 14.03 32.44
C ASP A 188 15.16 13.62 33.34
N GLY A 189 15.27 12.48 34.01
CA GLY A 189 14.22 11.95 34.89
C GLY A 189 12.95 11.50 34.15
N LEU A 190 13.06 11.21 32.85
CA LEU A 190 11.92 10.79 32.05
C LEU A 190 11.58 9.30 32.28
N ARG A 191 10.32 8.98 32.23
CA ARG A 191 9.86 7.58 32.08
C ARG A 191 9.94 7.23 30.60
N VAL A 192 10.68 6.18 30.22
CA VAL A 192 10.93 5.86 28.81
C VAL A 192 10.48 4.45 28.49
N ASN A 193 9.55 4.30 27.54
CA ASN A 193 9.22 3.02 26.93
C ASN A 193 10.05 2.83 25.64
N LEU A 194 10.66 1.65 25.49
CA LEU A 194 11.43 1.26 24.31
C LEU A 194 10.79 0.02 23.71
N VAL A 195 10.30 0.12 22.48
CA VAL A 195 9.49 -0.92 21.85
C VAL A 195 9.95 -1.22 20.42
N PRO A 196 10.18 -2.49 20.05
CA PRO A 196 10.34 -2.91 18.66
C PRO A 196 9.03 -2.73 17.87
N ALA A 197 9.16 -2.36 16.60
CA ALA A 197 8.01 -2.03 15.77
C ALA A 197 7.07 -3.22 15.52
N ASP A 198 7.62 -4.43 15.34
CA ASP A 198 6.82 -5.65 15.12
C ASP A 198 5.93 -5.99 16.30
N GLU A 199 6.37 -5.72 17.53
CA GLU A 199 5.57 -5.93 18.72
C GLU A 199 4.32 -5.02 18.72
N LEU A 200 4.47 -3.78 18.22
CA LEU A 200 3.33 -2.88 18.02
C LEU A 200 2.42 -3.35 16.89
N TYR A 201 2.97 -3.90 15.80
CA TYR A 201 2.14 -4.44 14.72
C TYR A 201 1.27 -5.60 15.21
N HIS A 202 1.80 -6.47 16.05
CA HIS A 202 1.05 -7.60 16.60
C HIS A 202 -0.17 -7.15 17.40
N GLU A 203 -0.01 -6.14 18.26
CA GLU A 203 -1.07 -5.71 19.18
C GLU A 203 -1.98 -4.61 18.63
N PHE A 204 -1.44 -3.70 17.81
CA PHE A 204 -2.15 -2.49 17.41
C PHE A 204 -2.55 -2.44 15.93
N SER A 205 -2.14 -3.46 15.13
CA SER A 205 -2.55 -3.58 13.72
C SER A 205 -2.80 -5.02 13.27
N SER A 206 -3.18 -5.90 14.21
CA SER A 206 -3.54 -7.30 13.94
C SER A 206 -2.43 -8.09 13.22
N GLY A 207 -1.17 -7.80 13.53
CA GLY A 207 0.00 -8.41 12.92
C GLY A 207 0.38 -7.87 11.53
N THR A 208 -0.38 -6.91 11.00
CA THR A 208 -0.05 -6.28 9.73
C THR A 208 0.93 -5.12 9.96
N PRO A 209 2.07 -5.06 9.25
CA PRO A 209 2.95 -3.90 9.28
C PRO A 209 2.19 -2.64 8.85
N ASP A 210 1.96 -1.72 9.79
CA ASP A 210 1.20 -0.49 9.60
C ASP A 210 1.73 0.60 10.52
N ALA A 211 2.17 1.73 9.95
CA ALA A 211 2.64 2.88 10.72
C ALA A 211 1.55 3.43 11.68
N GLY A 212 0.27 3.21 11.39
CA GLY A 212 -0.83 3.52 12.28
C GLY A 212 -0.78 2.80 13.64
N ALA A 213 -0.01 1.70 13.76
CA ALA A 213 0.20 1.02 15.04
C ALA A 213 0.92 1.91 16.05
N TYR A 214 1.89 2.73 15.60
CA TYR A 214 2.61 3.68 16.47
C TYR A 214 1.65 4.69 17.09
N ARG A 215 0.76 5.24 16.28
CA ARG A 215 -0.26 6.18 16.73
C ARG A 215 -1.24 5.54 17.71
N ARG A 216 -1.69 4.31 17.44
CA ARG A 216 -2.64 3.60 18.32
C ARG A 216 -2.01 3.30 19.68
N TYR A 217 -0.74 2.94 19.70
CA TYR A 217 0.03 2.74 20.94
C TYR A 217 0.14 4.04 21.75
N LEU A 218 0.54 5.15 21.13
CA LEU A 218 0.62 6.46 21.77
C LEU A 218 -0.75 6.92 22.30
N ARG A 219 -1.81 6.71 21.51
CA ARG A 219 -3.17 7.01 21.94
C ARG A 219 -3.58 6.19 23.16
N MET A 220 -3.26 4.91 23.18
CA MET A 220 -3.53 4.05 24.35
C MET A 220 -2.83 4.57 25.61
N LEU A 221 -1.57 5.00 25.51
CA LEU A 221 -0.86 5.62 26.63
C LEU A 221 -1.50 6.94 27.06
N SER A 222 -1.91 7.77 26.10
CA SER A 222 -2.63 9.03 26.37
C SER A 222 -4.00 8.79 27.02
N ASP A 223 -4.75 7.80 26.53
CA ASP A 223 -6.08 7.44 27.09
C ASP A 223 -5.97 6.87 28.53
N LYS A 224 -4.82 6.28 28.88
CA LYS A 224 -4.53 5.84 30.26
C LYS A 224 -4.11 6.97 31.20
N ALA A 225 -3.65 8.09 30.66
CA ALA A 225 -3.19 9.22 31.47
C ALA A 225 -4.37 9.82 32.23
N THR A 226 -4.18 10.09 33.53
CA THR A 226 -5.20 10.71 34.38
C THR A 226 -5.00 12.20 34.53
N THR A 227 -3.79 12.68 34.22
CA THR A 227 -3.40 14.10 34.24
C THR A 227 -2.58 14.43 33.00
N GLU A 228 -2.50 15.70 32.64
CA GLU A 228 -1.64 16.16 31.53
C GLU A 228 -0.15 15.81 31.75
N ALA A 229 0.28 15.77 33.00
CA ALA A 229 1.65 15.39 33.35
C ALA A 229 1.98 13.92 33.01
N ASP A 230 0.96 13.08 32.92
CA ASP A 230 1.11 11.65 32.63
C ASP A 230 1.06 11.33 31.14
N MET A 231 0.69 12.30 30.31
CA MET A 231 0.63 12.09 28.85
C MET A 231 2.03 11.94 28.24
N PRO A 232 2.19 11.10 27.22
CA PRO A 232 3.42 11.05 26.44
C PRO A 232 3.73 12.42 25.81
N LYS A 233 4.98 12.86 25.96
CA LYS A 233 5.45 14.17 25.45
C LYS A 233 6.38 14.02 24.27
N TYR A 234 7.10 12.91 24.20
CA TYR A 234 8.14 12.70 23.19
C TYR A 234 7.98 11.35 22.51
N LEU A 235 8.05 11.37 21.18
CA LEU A 235 8.19 10.17 20.35
C LEU A 235 9.52 10.26 19.61
N LEU A 236 10.33 9.22 19.74
CA LEU A 236 11.52 9.04 18.93
C LEU A 236 11.35 7.78 18.06
N LEU A 237 11.28 7.99 16.78
CA LEU A 237 11.42 6.93 15.78
C LEU A 237 12.92 6.72 15.54
N PHE A 238 13.49 5.76 16.27
CA PHE A 238 14.94 5.54 16.33
C PHE A 238 15.38 4.53 15.28
N GLY A 239 15.45 4.99 14.06
CA GLY A 239 15.79 4.22 12.86
C GLY A 239 15.61 5.10 11.64
N ASP A 240 15.85 4.51 10.48
CA ASP A 240 15.55 5.12 9.19
C ASP A 240 14.21 4.61 8.67
N CYS A 241 13.66 5.28 7.69
CA CYS A 241 12.48 4.83 6.95
C CYS A 241 12.73 4.84 5.46
N VAL A 242 11.93 4.06 4.75
CA VAL A 242 11.94 4.00 3.29
C VAL A 242 10.55 4.37 2.81
N TRP A 243 10.44 5.21 1.80
CA TRP A 243 9.16 5.64 1.25
C TRP A 243 8.32 4.47 0.70
N ASP A 244 8.97 3.48 0.08
CA ASP A 244 8.32 2.23 -0.35
C ASP A 244 8.33 1.20 0.78
N ASN A 245 7.41 1.34 1.72
CA ASN A 245 7.28 0.44 2.87
C ASN A 245 7.14 -1.05 2.48
N ARG A 246 6.72 -1.36 1.25
CA ARG A 246 6.49 -2.72 0.75
C ARG A 246 7.67 -3.27 -0.05
N MET A 247 8.71 -2.45 -0.28
CA MET A 247 9.91 -2.81 -1.06
C MET A 247 9.57 -3.34 -2.47
N LEU A 248 8.62 -2.72 -3.15
CA LEU A 248 8.13 -3.15 -4.47
C LEU A 248 8.97 -2.58 -5.62
N ILE A 249 9.51 -1.38 -5.43
CA ILE A 249 10.33 -0.71 -6.43
C ILE A 249 11.72 -1.33 -6.49
N PRO A 250 12.32 -1.49 -7.68
CA PRO A 250 13.60 -2.19 -7.84
C PRO A 250 14.73 -1.70 -6.94
N GLU A 251 14.82 -0.40 -6.67
CA GLU A 251 15.84 0.16 -5.79
C GLU A 251 15.65 -0.27 -4.33
N CYS A 252 14.41 -0.51 -3.91
CA CYS A 252 14.08 -0.91 -2.55
C CYS A 252 14.12 -2.44 -2.34
N GLN A 253 14.00 -3.24 -3.41
CA GLN A 253 13.95 -4.72 -3.32
C GLN A 253 15.21 -5.37 -2.72
N THR A 254 16.33 -4.67 -2.69
CA THR A 254 17.57 -5.15 -2.07
C THR A 254 17.65 -4.84 -0.58
N LEU A 255 16.73 -4.05 -0.06
CA LEU A 255 16.67 -3.66 1.34
C LEU A 255 15.92 -4.71 2.16
N SER A 256 16.23 -4.81 3.45
CA SER A 256 15.48 -5.63 4.39
C SER A 256 14.40 -4.79 5.05
N PRO A 257 13.10 -5.07 4.87
CA PRO A 257 12.03 -4.27 5.47
C PRO A 257 12.11 -4.22 6.99
N ASP A 258 12.67 -5.26 7.64
CA ASP A 258 12.82 -5.32 9.08
C ASP A 258 13.86 -4.32 9.64
N ASP A 259 14.72 -3.75 8.78
CA ASP A 259 15.74 -2.78 9.18
C ASP A 259 15.21 -1.34 9.20
N TYR A 260 13.98 -1.12 8.72
CA TYR A 260 13.37 0.20 8.58
C TYR A 260 12.10 0.33 9.41
N LEU A 261 11.83 1.55 9.86
CA LEU A 261 10.54 1.92 10.40
C LEU A 261 9.58 2.23 9.26
N LEU A 262 8.31 1.89 9.44
CA LEU A 262 7.30 2.26 8.48
C LEU A 262 6.98 3.75 8.59
N CYS A 263 6.77 4.38 7.45
CA CYS A 263 6.27 5.75 7.39
C CYS A 263 4.82 5.78 6.91
N TYR A 264 4.09 6.78 7.34
CA TYR A 264 2.80 7.15 6.78
C TYR A 264 3.02 8.31 5.83
N GLU A 265 2.88 8.06 4.55
CA GLU A 265 3.04 9.06 3.53
C GLU A 265 1.69 9.76 3.26
N SER A 266 1.68 11.08 3.25
CA SER A 266 0.54 11.88 2.81
C SER A 266 0.98 12.85 1.73
N GLU A 267 0.18 12.99 0.70
CA GLU A 267 0.36 14.05 -0.28
C GLU A 267 -0.08 15.37 0.35
N ASN A 268 0.85 16.31 0.42
CA ASN A 268 0.55 17.69 0.77
C ASN A 268 0.69 18.57 -0.48
N SER A 269 -0.16 19.59 -0.59
CA SER A 269 -0.17 20.54 -1.69
C SER A 269 1.11 21.40 -1.85
N PHE A 270 2.08 21.22 -0.96
CA PHE A 270 3.34 21.97 -0.91
C PHE A 270 4.59 21.16 -1.22
N SER A 271 4.52 20.22 -2.14
CA SER A 271 5.68 19.57 -2.78
C SER A 271 6.61 18.72 -1.89
N ASP A 272 6.48 18.73 -0.59
CA ASP A 272 7.37 18.00 0.29
C ASP A 272 6.64 16.78 0.87
N LEU A 273 7.14 15.60 0.53
CA LEU A 273 6.69 14.35 1.13
C LEU A 273 7.33 14.21 2.51
N TYR A 274 6.50 14.26 3.53
CA TYR A 274 6.95 14.03 4.89
C TYR A 274 6.46 12.67 5.39
N CYS A 275 7.41 11.86 5.85
CA CYS A 275 7.09 10.69 6.66
C CYS A 275 6.77 11.17 8.08
N TYR A 276 5.51 11.17 8.46
CA TYR A 276 5.12 11.53 9.83
C TYR A 276 3.91 10.72 10.32
N VAL A 277 3.78 10.66 11.61
CA VAL A 277 2.58 10.15 12.27
C VAL A 277 1.60 11.31 12.38
N SER A 278 0.58 11.33 11.53
CA SER A 278 -0.41 12.41 11.47
C SER A 278 -1.29 12.44 12.72
N ASP A 279 -1.57 13.64 13.23
CA ASP A 279 -2.49 13.90 14.36
C ASP A 279 -3.96 14.06 13.95
N SER A 280 -4.33 13.79 12.71
CA SER A 280 -5.70 13.98 12.23
C SER A 280 -6.60 12.78 12.46
#